data_630c0bf902c492ff98a9b7c468dc3a1b
#
_entry.id   630c0bf902c492ff98a9b7c468dc3a1b
#
_cell.length_a   1.000
_cell.length_b   1.000
_cell.length_c   1.000
_cell.angle_alpha   90.00
_cell.angle_beta   90.00
_cell.angle_gamma   90.00
#
_symmetry.space_group_name_H-M   'P 1'
#
loop_
_entity.id
_entity.type
_entity.pdbx_description
1 polymer ?
#
loop_
_entity_poly.entity_id
_entity_poly.type
_entity_poly.pdbx_seq_one_letter_code
_entity_poly.pdbx_strand_id
1 'polypeptide(L)'
;MPETTPLIEAKGLHTYYGASHILHGVDFTLRRGETVGLMGRNGMGKTTMLRSILGLVRPRSGTVFVNGREMTRSAPHRIARCGVAYVPEGRGIFGNLSVRENLVMTARPGVDGRRDWTFDRIMQTFPRLAERIDNGGNQLSGGEQQMLTIGRALMTNPDVLILDEATEGLAPLVSKEIWAIIRTIRATGIASVIVDKNFAAVSALADRNVILVKGRVVFDGPEDRLRAEPEILHKHLGV
;
A
#
# COMPACT_ATOMS: atom_id res chain seq x y z
N MET A 1 13.31 -15.81 -20.44
CA MET A 1 13.96 -15.08 -19.33
C MET A 1 13.56 -15.81 -18.06
N PRO A 2 14.43 -16.05 -17.09
CA PRO A 2 14.00 -16.66 -15.83
C PRO A 2 12.94 -15.75 -15.20
N GLU A 3 11.80 -16.31 -14.82
CA GLU A 3 10.77 -15.59 -14.08
C GLU A 3 11.41 -15.02 -12.80
N THR A 4 11.53 -13.71 -12.75
CA THR A 4 12.06 -13.05 -11.55
C THR A 4 11.09 -13.30 -10.43
N THR A 5 11.57 -13.87 -9.32
CA THR A 5 10.78 -14.15 -8.11
C THR A 5 9.97 -12.92 -7.71
N PRO A 6 8.63 -13.01 -7.52
CA PRO A 6 7.81 -11.91 -7.07
C PRO A 6 8.28 -11.35 -5.73
N LEU A 7 8.10 -10.05 -5.51
CA LEU A 7 8.34 -9.44 -4.19
C LEU A 7 7.29 -9.88 -3.17
N ILE A 8 6.03 -10.01 -3.61
CA ILE A 8 4.95 -10.58 -2.83
C ILE A 8 4.25 -11.64 -3.68
N GLU A 9 4.00 -12.80 -3.08
CA GLU A 9 3.16 -13.85 -3.65
C GLU A 9 2.23 -14.39 -2.57
N ALA A 10 0.94 -14.36 -2.84
CA ALA A 10 -0.09 -15.00 -2.01
C ALA A 10 -0.79 -16.08 -2.82
N LYS A 11 -0.94 -17.26 -2.25
CA LYS A 11 -1.56 -18.43 -2.92
C LYS A 11 -2.70 -18.99 -2.09
N GLY A 12 -3.89 -19.04 -2.68
CA GLY A 12 -5.06 -19.67 -2.10
C GLY A 12 -5.45 -19.14 -0.72
N LEU A 13 -5.41 -17.82 -0.49
CA LEU A 13 -5.68 -17.25 0.83
C LEU A 13 -7.15 -17.42 1.23
N HIS A 14 -7.37 -18.12 2.34
CA HIS A 14 -8.64 -18.17 3.04
C HIS A 14 -8.51 -17.50 4.41
N THR A 15 -9.15 -16.35 4.56
CA THR A 15 -9.06 -15.55 5.80
C THR A 15 -10.44 -15.36 6.42
N TYR A 16 -10.47 -15.42 7.75
CA TYR A 16 -11.69 -15.35 8.55
C TYR A 16 -11.57 -14.33 9.68
N TYR A 17 -12.68 -13.71 10.05
CA TYR A 17 -12.89 -13.04 11.32
C TYR A 17 -13.94 -13.82 12.12
N GLY A 18 -13.51 -14.54 13.14
CA GLY A 18 -14.37 -15.50 13.83
C GLY A 18 -14.92 -16.57 12.87
N ALA A 19 -16.25 -16.64 12.72
CA ALA A 19 -16.93 -17.53 11.79
C ALA A 19 -17.07 -16.94 10.36
N SER A 20 -16.87 -15.62 10.21
CA SER A 20 -17.07 -14.94 8.91
C SER A 20 -15.92 -15.22 7.97
N HIS A 21 -16.18 -15.89 6.87
CA HIS A 21 -15.21 -16.17 5.80
C HIS A 21 -15.13 -14.96 4.86
N ILE A 22 -14.01 -14.29 4.84
CA ILE A 22 -13.84 -13.03 4.08
C ILE A 22 -13.07 -13.25 2.77
N LEU A 23 -11.97 -13.99 2.79
CA LEU A 23 -11.21 -14.31 1.58
C LEU A 23 -11.40 -15.75 1.19
N HIS A 24 -11.72 -15.99 -0.07
CA HIS A 24 -12.15 -17.27 -0.61
C HIS A 24 -11.16 -17.83 -1.65
N GLY A 25 -9.93 -18.15 -1.23
CA GLY A 25 -8.91 -18.69 -2.12
C GLY A 25 -8.31 -17.62 -3.01
N VAL A 26 -7.86 -16.51 -2.41
CA VAL A 26 -7.29 -15.38 -3.15
C VAL A 26 -5.84 -15.67 -3.53
N ASP A 27 -5.55 -15.56 -4.83
CA ASP A 27 -4.20 -15.51 -5.37
C ASP A 27 -3.83 -14.06 -5.70
N PHE A 28 -2.57 -13.69 -5.43
CA PHE A 28 -2.06 -12.37 -5.72
C PHE A 28 -0.55 -12.38 -5.88
N THR A 29 -0.03 -11.60 -6.80
CA THR A 29 1.40 -11.40 -6.99
C THR A 29 1.71 -9.91 -7.10
N LEU A 30 2.93 -9.51 -6.68
CA LEU A 30 3.50 -8.20 -6.95
C LEU A 30 4.95 -8.38 -7.40
N ARG A 31 5.28 -7.87 -8.56
CA ARG A 31 6.63 -7.96 -9.13
C ARG A 31 7.45 -6.73 -8.76
N ARG A 32 8.76 -6.83 -8.93
CA ARG A 32 9.67 -5.71 -8.70
C ARG A 32 9.36 -4.55 -9.65
N GLY A 33 9.25 -3.34 -9.10
CA GLY A 33 8.94 -2.12 -9.85
C GLY A 33 7.49 -2.03 -10.36
N GLU A 34 6.64 -3.03 -10.09
CA GLU A 34 5.24 -3.05 -10.51
C GLU A 34 4.37 -2.23 -9.57
N THR A 35 3.43 -1.48 -10.13
CA THR A 35 2.34 -0.83 -9.38
C THR A 35 1.04 -1.55 -9.67
N VAL A 36 0.40 -2.12 -8.63
CA VAL A 36 -0.88 -2.81 -8.72
C VAL A 36 -1.97 -1.98 -8.08
N GLY A 37 -3.03 -1.69 -8.83
CA GLY A 37 -4.28 -1.14 -8.32
C GLY A 37 -5.16 -2.26 -7.76
N LEU A 38 -5.43 -2.27 -6.46
CA LEU A 38 -6.35 -3.21 -5.84
C LEU A 38 -7.71 -2.53 -5.64
N MET A 39 -8.67 -2.93 -6.45
CA MET A 39 -9.98 -2.31 -6.57
C MET A 39 -11.09 -3.19 -6.01
N GLY A 40 -12.25 -2.59 -5.77
CA GLY A 40 -13.45 -3.25 -5.28
C GLY A 40 -14.22 -2.34 -4.34
N ARG A 41 -15.53 -2.56 -4.22
CA ARG A 41 -16.40 -1.81 -3.29
C ARG A 41 -15.98 -2.03 -1.83
N ASN A 42 -16.48 -1.20 -0.92
CA ASN A 42 -16.25 -1.39 0.52
C ASN A 42 -16.80 -2.74 0.98
N GLY A 43 -16.10 -3.39 1.91
CA GLY A 43 -16.47 -4.72 2.39
C GLY A 43 -16.11 -5.90 1.47
N MET A 44 -15.48 -5.67 0.31
CA MET A 44 -15.12 -6.75 -0.63
C MET A 44 -13.89 -7.56 -0.21
N GLY A 45 -13.19 -7.18 0.86
CA GLY A 45 -12.06 -7.92 1.41
C GLY A 45 -10.67 -7.35 1.10
N LYS A 46 -10.55 -6.16 0.47
CA LYS A 46 -9.27 -5.52 0.10
C LYS A 46 -8.32 -5.37 1.29
N THR A 47 -8.74 -4.65 2.33
CA THR A 47 -7.95 -4.46 3.56
C THR A 47 -7.67 -5.77 4.27
N THR A 48 -8.60 -6.75 4.23
CA THR A 48 -8.36 -8.10 4.78
C THR A 48 -7.25 -8.83 4.03
N MET A 49 -7.22 -8.72 2.70
CA MET A 49 -6.17 -9.28 1.87
C MET A 49 -4.81 -8.65 2.22
N LEU A 50 -4.74 -7.32 2.29
CA LEU A 50 -3.51 -6.62 2.69
C LEU A 50 -3.06 -7.01 4.10
N ARG A 51 -3.98 -7.05 5.07
CA ARG A 51 -3.68 -7.47 6.44
C ARG A 51 -3.23 -8.92 6.53
N SER A 52 -3.74 -9.82 5.67
CA SER A 52 -3.29 -11.21 5.61
C SER A 52 -1.86 -11.30 5.06
N ILE A 53 -1.55 -10.58 4.01
CA ILE A 53 -0.19 -10.49 3.42
C ILE A 53 0.80 -9.92 4.43
N LEU A 54 0.39 -8.91 5.21
CA LEU A 54 1.21 -8.24 6.22
C LEU A 54 1.33 -9.01 7.56
N GLY A 55 0.68 -10.17 7.70
CA GLY A 55 0.69 -10.96 8.92
C GLY A 55 -0.10 -10.33 10.09
N LEU A 56 -0.88 -9.26 9.82
CA LEU A 56 -1.76 -8.60 10.79
C LEU A 56 -3.02 -9.44 11.08
N VAL A 57 -3.46 -10.21 10.10
CA VAL A 57 -4.53 -11.21 10.23
C VAL A 57 -4.00 -12.52 9.65
N ARG A 58 -4.05 -13.58 10.44
CA ARG A 58 -3.53 -14.88 10.00
C ARG A 58 -4.54 -15.58 9.10
N PRO A 59 -4.19 -15.96 7.87
CA PRO A 59 -5.05 -16.78 7.03
C PRO A 59 -5.22 -18.18 7.65
N ARG A 60 -6.41 -18.77 7.49
CA ARG A 60 -6.68 -20.15 7.95
C ARG A 60 -6.00 -21.18 7.05
N SER A 61 -5.95 -20.90 5.74
CA SER A 61 -5.21 -21.68 4.74
C SER A 61 -4.68 -20.78 3.63
N GLY A 62 -3.81 -21.34 2.80
CA GLY A 62 -3.04 -20.61 1.80
C GLY A 62 -1.66 -20.21 2.32
N THR A 63 -0.85 -19.63 1.44
CA THR A 63 0.54 -19.25 1.74
C THR A 63 0.85 -17.83 1.29
N VAL A 64 1.75 -17.17 2.00
CA VAL A 64 2.28 -15.84 1.66
C VAL A 64 3.79 -15.93 1.59
N PHE A 65 4.37 -15.48 0.47
CA PHE A 65 5.81 -15.34 0.28
C PHE A 65 6.17 -13.87 0.12
N VAL A 66 7.29 -13.46 0.70
CA VAL A 66 7.90 -12.14 0.53
C VAL A 66 9.35 -12.35 0.14
N ASN A 67 9.75 -11.80 -1.01
CA ASN A 67 11.08 -12.02 -1.58
C ASN A 67 11.45 -13.53 -1.66
N GLY A 68 10.50 -14.37 -2.07
CA GLY A 68 10.66 -15.84 -2.20
C GLY A 68 10.73 -16.60 -0.86
N ARG A 69 10.61 -15.92 0.28
CA ARG A 69 10.60 -16.57 1.61
C ARG A 69 9.18 -16.73 2.10
N GLU A 70 8.83 -17.92 2.59
CA GLU A 70 7.50 -18.12 3.18
C GLU A 70 7.35 -17.32 4.49
N MET A 71 6.32 -16.47 4.53
CA MET A 71 6.01 -15.56 5.63
C MET A 71 4.60 -15.75 6.20
N THR A 72 3.88 -16.78 5.80
CA THR A 72 2.45 -17.05 6.13
C THR A 72 2.14 -16.95 7.62
N ARG A 73 3.08 -17.39 8.46
CA ARG A 73 2.93 -17.38 9.93
C ARG A 73 3.85 -16.40 10.63
N SER A 74 4.46 -15.49 9.86
CA SER A 74 5.41 -14.53 10.40
C SER A 74 4.68 -13.37 11.07
N ALA A 75 5.30 -12.84 12.14
CA ALA A 75 4.81 -11.63 12.78
C ALA A 75 5.00 -10.41 11.85
N PRO A 76 4.13 -9.38 11.91
CA PRO A 76 4.15 -8.22 11.00
C PRO A 76 5.52 -7.53 10.92
N HIS A 77 6.23 -7.39 12.04
CA HIS A 77 7.55 -6.76 12.07
C HIS A 77 8.61 -7.51 11.26
N ARG A 78 8.48 -8.85 11.12
CA ARG A 78 9.38 -9.66 10.28
C ARG A 78 9.12 -9.40 8.80
N ILE A 79 7.85 -9.30 8.41
CA ILE A 79 7.43 -8.94 7.04
C ILE A 79 7.90 -7.54 6.70
N ALA A 80 7.72 -6.58 7.61
CA ALA A 80 8.21 -5.22 7.43
C ALA A 80 9.74 -5.18 7.23
N ARG A 81 10.51 -6.00 7.96
CA ARG A 81 11.98 -6.12 7.79
C ARG A 81 12.40 -6.76 6.47
N CYS A 82 11.50 -7.43 5.76
CA CYS A 82 11.73 -7.90 4.39
C CYS A 82 11.50 -6.83 3.33
N GLY A 83 11.44 -5.54 3.72
CA GLY A 83 11.32 -4.41 2.80
C GLY A 83 9.89 -4.03 2.46
N VAL A 84 8.89 -4.44 3.24
CA VAL A 84 7.48 -4.07 3.04
C VAL A 84 7.11 -2.94 3.98
N ALA A 85 6.65 -1.81 3.41
CA ALA A 85 6.08 -0.69 4.17
C ALA A 85 4.57 -0.60 3.93
N TYR A 86 3.83 -0.23 4.97
CA TYR A 86 2.37 -0.12 4.95
C TYR A 86 1.91 1.24 5.44
N VAL A 87 1.11 1.90 4.64
CA VAL A 87 0.38 3.13 4.95
C VAL A 87 -1.08 2.73 5.15
N PRO A 88 -1.55 2.61 6.40
CA PRO A 88 -2.90 2.17 6.69
C PRO A 88 -3.93 3.26 6.46
N GLU A 89 -5.17 2.87 6.30
CA GLU A 89 -6.32 3.73 6.56
C GLU A 89 -6.23 4.31 7.97
N GLY A 90 -6.57 5.60 8.15
CA GLY A 90 -6.59 6.23 9.49
C GLY A 90 -5.25 6.81 9.97
N ARG A 91 -4.28 6.97 9.07
CA ARG A 91 -3.03 7.75 9.22
C ARG A 91 -1.98 7.20 10.18
N GLY A 92 -2.32 6.71 11.38
CA GLY A 92 -1.42 6.00 12.31
C GLY A 92 -0.15 6.75 12.73
N ILE A 93 -0.21 8.09 12.88
CA ILE A 93 0.90 8.92 13.39
C ILE A 93 0.95 8.91 14.93
N PHE A 94 2.09 9.29 15.49
CA PHE A 94 2.23 9.57 16.92
C PHE A 94 2.00 11.06 17.17
N GLY A 95 0.80 11.39 17.67
CA GLY A 95 0.37 12.78 17.85
C GLY A 95 1.18 13.57 18.88
N ASN A 96 1.77 12.89 19.85
CA ASN A 96 2.62 13.46 20.90
C ASN A 96 4.10 13.64 20.50
N LEU A 97 4.49 13.13 19.34
CA LEU A 97 5.80 13.31 18.75
C LEU A 97 5.76 14.40 17.69
N SER A 98 6.87 15.14 17.53
CA SER A 98 7.05 16.10 16.43
C SER A 98 7.09 15.37 15.08
N VAL A 99 6.96 16.13 13.97
CA VAL A 99 7.15 15.61 12.62
C VAL A 99 8.52 14.96 12.49
N ARG A 100 9.58 15.64 12.97
CA ARG A 100 10.95 15.13 12.98
C ARG A 100 11.05 13.78 13.69
N GLU A 101 10.54 13.69 14.92
CA GLU A 101 10.61 12.47 15.71
C GLU A 101 9.82 11.32 15.07
N ASN A 102 8.62 11.60 14.53
CA ASN A 102 7.83 10.64 13.79
C ASN A 102 8.58 10.03 12.61
N LEU A 103 9.37 10.84 11.88
CA LEU A 103 10.17 10.38 10.73
C LEU A 103 11.41 9.61 11.17
N VAL A 104 12.19 10.18 12.10
CA VAL A 104 13.49 9.63 12.49
C VAL A 104 13.34 8.27 13.19
N MET A 105 12.30 8.08 14.00
CA MET A 105 12.07 6.82 14.71
C MET A 105 11.87 5.61 13.79
N THR A 106 11.46 5.84 12.54
CA THR A 106 11.25 4.76 11.56
C THR A 106 12.43 4.58 10.62
N ALA A 107 13.41 5.51 10.66
CA ALA A 107 14.54 5.53 9.74
C ALA A 107 15.40 4.27 9.86
N ARG A 108 15.59 3.59 8.74
CA ARG A 108 16.49 2.43 8.64
C ARG A 108 16.95 2.23 7.19
N PRO A 109 18.06 1.52 6.96
CA PRO A 109 18.44 1.09 5.62
C PRO A 109 17.42 0.08 5.07
N GLY A 110 17.31 0.03 3.76
CA GLY A 110 16.59 -1.02 3.03
C GLY A 110 17.23 -2.40 3.20
N VAL A 111 16.61 -3.43 2.62
CA VAL A 111 17.07 -4.83 2.77
C VAL A 111 18.48 -5.04 2.20
N ASP A 112 18.83 -4.30 1.16
CA ASP A 112 20.15 -4.31 0.48
C ASP A 112 21.13 -3.27 1.08
N GLY A 113 20.75 -2.60 2.17
CA GLY A 113 21.56 -1.57 2.83
C GLY A 113 21.42 -0.16 2.23
N ARG A 114 20.65 0.01 1.13
CA ARG A 114 20.45 1.33 0.49
C ARG A 114 19.74 2.32 1.43
N ARG A 115 19.99 3.61 1.20
CA ARG A 115 19.42 4.74 1.95
C ARG A 115 18.95 5.83 0.98
N ASP A 116 18.12 5.46 0.03
CA ASP A 116 17.60 6.38 -1.00
C ASP A 116 16.63 7.40 -0.42
N TRP A 117 15.85 6.99 0.59
CA TRP A 117 14.91 7.85 1.29
C TRP A 117 15.55 8.32 2.59
N THR A 118 16.33 9.42 2.48
CA THR A 118 16.91 10.13 3.62
C THR A 118 15.92 11.14 4.18
N PHE A 119 16.22 11.64 5.38
CA PHE A 119 15.43 12.71 5.99
C PHE A 119 15.33 13.96 5.06
N ASP A 120 16.44 14.36 4.46
CA ASP A 120 16.48 15.53 3.57
C ASP A 120 15.63 15.30 2.31
N ARG A 121 15.65 14.08 1.76
CA ARG A 121 14.80 13.72 0.62
C ARG A 121 13.32 13.75 1.00
N ILE A 122 12.95 13.32 2.20
CA ILE A 122 11.58 13.45 2.70
C ILE A 122 11.17 14.92 2.79
N MET A 123 12.02 15.78 3.33
CA MET A 123 11.73 17.22 3.41
C MET A 123 11.55 17.87 2.03
N GLN A 124 12.34 17.46 1.04
CA GLN A 124 12.20 17.91 -0.35
C GLN A 124 10.91 17.38 -1.00
N THR A 125 10.52 16.13 -0.69
CA THR A 125 9.32 15.49 -1.27
C THR A 125 8.03 16.04 -0.64
N PHE A 126 8.09 16.43 0.63
CA PHE A 126 6.95 16.90 1.42
C PHE A 126 7.21 18.30 2.01
N PRO A 127 7.21 19.38 1.20
CA PRO A 127 7.55 20.73 1.68
C PRO A 127 6.69 21.20 2.86
N ARG A 128 5.40 20.83 2.89
CA ARG A 128 4.50 21.14 4.02
C ARG A 128 4.96 20.52 5.34
N LEU A 129 5.58 19.35 5.31
CA LEU A 129 6.16 18.75 6.52
C LEU A 129 7.44 19.48 6.95
N ALA A 130 8.22 19.97 6.01
CA ALA A 130 9.41 20.78 6.30
C ALA A 130 9.04 22.07 7.04
N GLU A 131 7.95 22.75 6.64
CA GLU A 131 7.42 23.94 7.31
C GLU A 131 6.90 23.66 8.73
N ARG A 132 6.56 22.42 9.03
CA ARG A 132 5.97 21.96 10.28
C ARG A 132 6.85 21.02 11.08
N ILE A 133 8.17 21.04 10.81
CA ILE A 133 9.11 20.01 11.27
C ILE A 133 9.13 19.79 12.79
N ASP A 134 8.95 20.85 13.55
CA ASP A 134 8.95 20.83 15.02
C ASP A 134 7.54 20.79 15.63
N ASN A 135 6.47 20.85 14.80
CA ASN A 135 5.10 20.71 15.25
C ASN A 135 4.80 19.27 15.70
N GLY A 136 3.99 19.12 16.75
CA GLY A 136 3.45 17.81 17.15
C GLY A 136 2.50 17.25 16.08
N GLY A 137 2.46 15.92 15.95
CA GLY A 137 1.59 15.26 14.98
C GLY A 137 0.10 15.60 15.14
N ASN A 138 -0.36 15.87 16.37
CA ASN A 138 -1.72 16.31 16.66
C ASN A 138 -2.04 17.75 16.21
N GLN A 139 -1.02 18.56 15.89
CA GLN A 139 -1.16 19.93 15.37
C GLN A 139 -1.23 19.97 13.84
N LEU A 140 -1.06 18.85 13.17
CA LEU A 140 -1.10 18.73 11.73
C LEU A 140 -2.54 18.61 11.21
N SER A 141 -2.79 19.21 10.05
CA SER A 141 -4.01 18.96 9.28
C SER A 141 -4.08 17.49 8.82
N GLY A 142 -5.27 17.02 8.46
CA GLY A 142 -5.45 15.65 8.00
C GLY A 142 -4.58 15.27 6.80
N GLY A 143 -4.34 16.21 5.89
CA GLY A 143 -3.44 15.99 4.74
C GLY A 143 -1.97 15.93 5.14
N GLU A 144 -1.51 16.78 6.03
CA GLU A 144 -0.15 16.76 6.57
C GLU A 144 0.10 15.46 7.37
N GLN A 145 -0.88 15.00 8.14
CA GLN A 145 -0.81 13.71 8.83
C GLN A 145 -0.66 12.55 7.85
N GLN A 146 -1.39 12.58 6.73
CA GLN A 146 -1.26 11.57 5.69
C GLN A 146 0.12 11.62 5.01
N MET A 147 0.61 12.82 4.69
CA MET A 147 1.97 13.01 4.16
C MET A 147 3.02 12.47 5.14
N LEU A 148 2.85 12.73 6.44
CA LEU A 148 3.74 12.22 7.49
C LEU A 148 3.72 10.69 7.54
N THR A 149 2.55 10.05 7.40
CA THR A 149 2.43 8.59 7.37
C THR A 149 3.16 7.99 6.17
N ILE A 150 3.01 8.59 4.98
CA ILE A 150 3.73 8.18 3.77
C ILE A 150 5.25 8.40 3.97
N GLY A 151 5.65 9.55 4.48
CA GLY A 151 7.05 9.87 4.78
C GLY A 151 7.69 8.86 5.73
N ARG A 152 7.00 8.49 6.81
CA ARG A 152 7.44 7.43 7.75
C ARG A 152 7.63 6.08 7.07
N ALA A 153 6.72 5.69 6.18
CA ALA A 153 6.85 4.46 5.40
C ALA A 153 8.11 4.50 4.51
N LEU A 154 8.35 5.61 3.81
CA LEU A 154 9.51 5.80 2.95
C LEU A 154 10.85 5.83 3.71
N MET A 155 10.88 6.39 4.93
CA MET A 155 12.08 6.37 5.79
C MET A 155 12.58 4.97 6.14
N THR A 156 11.75 3.94 5.91
CA THR A 156 12.19 2.54 6.05
C THR A 156 12.95 2.01 4.83
N ASN A 157 13.11 2.80 3.76
CA ASN A 157 13.72 2.44 2.48
C ASN A 157 13.13 1.12 1.92
N PRO A 158 11.82 1.08 1.63
CA PRO A 158 11.12 -0.16 1.30
C PRO A 158 11.35 -0.59 -0.15
N ASP A 159 11.25 -1.91 -0.40
CA ASP A 159 11.10 -2.49 -1.75
C ASP A 159 9.64 -2.45 -2.22
N VAL A 160 8.71 -2.52 -1.26
CA VAL A 160 7.27 -2.54 -1.47
C VAL A 160 6.59 -1.49 -0.61
N LEU A 161 5.75 -0.66 -1.21
CA LEU A 161 4.90 0.31 -0.53
C LEU A 161 3.42 -0.06 -0.74
N ILE A 162 2.72 -0.34 0.34
CA ILE A 162 1.27 -0.60 0.33
C ILE A 162 0.55 0.64 0.84
N LEU A 163 -0.34 1.20 0.03
CA LEU A 163 -1.17 2.38 0.31
C LEU A 163 -2.63 1.94 0.41
N ASP A 164 -3.20 1.98 1.62
CA ASP A 164 -4.59 1.58 1.88
C ASP A 164 -5.44 2.83 2.16
N GLU A 165 -6.22 3.26 1.15
CA GLU A 165 -7.10 4.43 1.16
C GLU A 165 -6.38 5.74 1.54
N ALA A 166 -5.23 5.99 0.91
CA ALA A 166 -4.32 7.09 1.25
C ALA A 166 -4.90 8.50 1.02
N THR A 167 -5.99 8.64 0.25
CA THR A 167 -6.62 9.95 -0.01
C THR A 167 -8.01 10.09 0.61
N GLU A 168 -8.48 9.10 1.39
CA GLU A 168 -9.81 9.12 1.97
C GLU A 168 -9.99 10.26 2.97
N GLY A 169 -11.13 10.96 2.87
CA GLY A 169 -11.51 12.04 3.77
C GLY A 169 -10.66 13.30 3.66
N LEU A 170 -9.89 13.46 2.58
CA LEU A 170 -9.07 14.63 2.32
C LEU A 170 -9.75 15.60 1.34
N ALA A 171 -9.45 16.89 1.48
CA ALA A 171 -9.90 17.90 0.55
C ALA A 171 -9.34 17.62 -0.87
N PRO A 172 -10.09 17.93 -1.96
CA PRO A 172 -9.69 17.60 -3.33
C PRO A 172 -8.30 18.10 -3.73
N LEU A 173 -7.90 19.29 -3.27
CA LEU A 173 -6.59 19.86 -3.56
C LEU A 173 -5.46 19.05 -2.89
N VAL A 174 -5.66 18.64 -1.64
CA VAL A 174 -4.69 17.84 -0.88
C VAL A 174 -4.58 16.43 -1.49
N SER A 175 -5.70 15.84 -1.89
CA SER A 175 -5.71 14.55 -2.60
C SER A 175 -4.90 14.61 -3.88
N LYS A 176 -5.06 15.68 -4.68
CA LYS A 176 -4.24 15.90 -5.91
C LYS A 176 -2.74 15.97 -5.61
N GLU A 177 -2.36 16.64 -4.52
CA GLU A 177 -0.97 16.74 -4.08
C GLU A 177 -0.42 15.36 -3.68
N ILE A 178 -1.16 14.57 -2.90
CA ILE A 178 -0.77 13.21 -2.53
C ILE A 178 -0.63 12.32 -3.77
N TRP A 179 -1.53 12.42 -4.74
CA TRP A 179 -1.40 11.67 -6.00
C TRP A 179 -0.16 12.08 -6.80
N ALA A 180 0.23 13.36 -6.78
CA ALA A 180 1.48 13.80 -7.40
C ALA A 180 2.70 13.20 -6.70
N ILE A 181 2.69 13.15 -5.37
CA ILE A 181 3.74 12.51 -4.56
C ILE A 181 3.82 11.01 -4.86
N ILE A 182 2.68 10.31 -4.93
CA ILE A 182 2.64 8.86 -5.26
C ILE A 182 3.25 8.62 -6.64
N ARG A 183 2.98 9.48 -7.64
CA ARG A 183 3.65 9.41 -8.96
C ARG A 183 5.17 9.54 -8.86
N THR A 184 5.65 10.47 -8.05
CA THR A 184 7.10 10.64 -7.81
C THR A 184 7.71 9.41 -7.14
N ILE A 185 7.02 8.81 -6.17
CA ILE A 185 7.45 7.57 -5.51
C ILE A 185 7.50 6.41 -6.51
N ARG A 186 6.46 6.23 -7.32
CA ARG A 186 6.43 5.21 -8.38
C ARG A 186 7.63 5.34 -9.33
N ALA A 187 7.99 6.56 -9.72
CA ALA A 187 9.11 6.82 -10.62
C ALA A 187 10.48 6.39 -10.03
N THR A 188 10.58 6.14 -8.73
CA THR A 188 11.79 5.60 -8.09
C THR A 188 11.95 4.09 -8.25
N GLY A 189 10.95 3.39 -8.80
CA GLY A 189 10.97 1.94 -9.00
C GLY A 189 10.56 1.11 -7.77
N ILE A 190 10.04 1.74 -6.71
CA ILE A 190 9.42 1.03 -5.58
C ILE A 190 8.16 0.32 -6.09
N ALA A 191 8.06 -0.99 -5.85
CA ALA A 191 6.84 -1.73 -6.16
C ALA A 191 5.70 -1.28 -5.22
N SER A 192 4.49 -1.12 -5.74
CA SER A 192 3.39 -0.55 -4.95
C SER A 192 2.08 -1.31 -5.11
N VAL A 193 1.32 -1.40 -4.02
CA VAL A 193 -0.10 -1.76 -4.05
C VAL A 193 -0.91 -0.55 -3.60
N ILE A 194 -1.83 -0.11 -4.45
CA ILE A 194 -2.64 1.08 -4.18
C ILE A 194 -4.10 0.69 -4.08
N VAL A 195 -4.72 0.98 -2.94
CA VAL A 195 -6.16 0.89 -2.72
C VAL A 195 -6.70 2.30 -2.51
N ASP A 196 -7.64 2.73 -3.32
CA ASP A 196 -8.33 4.01 -3.13
C ASP A 196 -9.71 3.98 -3.80
N LYS A 197 -10.61 4.83 -3.36
CA LYS A 197 -11.95 5.01 -3.95
C LYS A 197 -11.91 5.74 -5.29
N ASN A 198 -10.85 6.47 -5.56
CA ASN A 198 -10.64 7.15 -6.84
C ASN A 198 -10.05 6.18 -7.87
N PHE A 199 -10.92 5.32 -8.42
CA PHE A 199 -10.53 4.31 -9.40
C PHE A 199 -9.78 4.88 -10.60
N ALA A 200 -10.17 6.06 -11.09
CA ALA A 200 -9.51 6.70 -12.22
C ALA A 200 -8.04 7.06 -11.88
N ALA A 201 -7.79 7.60 -10.69
CA ALA A 201 -6.43 7.93 -10.25
C ALA A 201 -5.59 6.68 -10.00
N VAL A 202 -6.17 5.62 -9.43
CA VAL A 202 -5.50 4.34 -9.21
C VAL A 202 -5.13 3.71 -10.55
N SER A 203 -6.10 3.58 -11.46
CA SER A 203 -5.93 2.95 -12.77
C SER A 203 -4.90 3.68 -13.63
N ALA A 204 -4.88 5.02 -13.59
CA ALA A 204 -3.90 5.83 -14.31
C ALA A 204 -2.45 5.65 -13.81
N LEU A 205 -2.25 5.12 -12.60
CA LEU A 205 -0.93 4.85 -12.02
C LEU A 205 -0.55 3.38 -12.06
N ALA A 206 -1.52 2.47 -12.10
CA ALA A 206 -1.28 1.05 -12.02
C ALA A 206 -0.80 0.48 -13.37
N ASP A 207 0.20 -0.40 -13.31
CA ASP A 207 0.60 -1.23 -14.45
C ASP A 207 -0.41 -2.39 -14.65
N ARG A 208 -1.05 -2.80 -13.55
CA ARG A 208 -2.03 -3.88 -13.50
C ARG A 208 -3.09 -3.59 -12.44
N ASN A 209 -4.32 -3.96 -12.73
CA ASN A 209 -5.46 -3.80 -11.84
C ASN A 209 -5.99 -5.17 -11.40
N VAL A 210 -6.27 -5.30 -10.11
CA VAL A 210 -6.88 -6.48 -9.50
C VAL A 210 -8.21 -6.05 -8.88
N ILE A 211 -9.33 -6.67 -9.30
CA ILE A 211 -10.65 -6.38 -8.74
C ILE A 211 -11.08 -7.51 -7.82
N LEU A 212 -11.37 -7.15 -6.57
CA LEU A 212 -11.84 -8.06 -5.54
C LEU A 212 -13.34 -7.87 -5.31
N VAL A 213 -14.10 -8.98 -5.38
CA VAL A 213 -15.55 -9.00 -5.11
C VAL A 213 -15.86 -10.15 -4.16
N LYS A 214 -16.46 -9.83 -3.01
CA LYS A 214 -16.83 -10.81 -1.98
C LYS A 214 -15.70 -11.81 -1.69
N GLY A 215 -14.48 -11.28 -1.51
CA GLY A 215 -13.29 -12.06 -1.18
C GLY A 215 -12.74 -12.96 -2.30
N ARG A 216 -13.11 -12.71 -3.55
CA ARG A 216 -12.57 -13.41 -4.74
C ARG A 216 -12.01 -12.42 -5.73
N VAL A 217 -10.92 -12.76 -6.38
CA VAL A 217 -10.41 -11.99 -7.53
C VAL A 217 -11.30 -12.31 -8.74
N VAL A 218 -11.92 -11.27 -9.29
CA VAL A 218 -12.80 -11.39 -10.47
C VAL A 218 -12.16 -10.82 -11.74
N PHE A 219 -11.13 -10.00 -11.57
CA PHE A 219 -10.32 -9.47 -12.65
C PHE A 219 -8.88 -9.32 -12.17
N ASP A 220 -7.94 -9.66 -13.04
CA ASP A 220 -6.51 -9.42 -12.88
C ASP A 220 -5.90 -9.18 -14.26
N GLY A 221 -5.46 -7.95 -14.52
CA GLY A 221 -4.94 -7.59 -15.84
C GLY A 221 -4.56 -6.12 -15.98
N PRO A 222 -3.92 -5.77 -17.11
CA PRO A 222 -3.53 -4.39 -17.40
C PRO A 222 -4.75 -3.48 -17.65
N GLU A 223 -4.51 -2.18 -17.61
CA GLU A 223 -5.56 -1.17 -17.79
C GLU A 223 -6.28 -1.28 -19.12
N ASP A 224 -5.54 -1.52 -20.21
CA ASP A 224 -6.13 -1.62 -21.55
C ASP A 224 -7.19 -2.72 -21.64
N ARG A 225 -6.92 -3.87 -20.99
CA ARG A 225 -7.89 -4.95 -20.88
C ARG A 225 -9.09 -4.54 -20.03
N LEU A 226 -8.87 -3.83 -18.92
CA LEU A 226 -9.97 -3.34 -18.08
C LEU A 226 -10.87 -2.34 -18.82
N ARG A 227 -10.28 -1.47 -19.64
CA ARG A 227 -11.03 -0.53 -20.49
C ARG A 227 -11.79 -1.21 -21.63
N ALA A 228 -11.27 -2.32 -22.16
CA ALA A 228 -11.93 -3.10 -23.19
C ALA A 228 -13.15 -3.87 -22.67
N GLU A 229 -13.25 -4.06 -21.35
CA GLU A 229 -14.32 -4.78 -20.68
C GLU A 229 -15.12 -3.85 -19.71
N PRO A 230 -15.81 -2.78 -20.20
CA PRO A 230 -16.46 -1.78 -19.33
C PRO A 230 -17.56 -2.38 -18.44
N GLU A 231 -18.12 -3.52 -18.83
CA GLU A 231 -19.10 -4.25 -18.03
C GLU A 231 -18.52 -4.69 -16.66
N ILE A 232 -17.22 -4.97 -16.58
CA ILE A 232 -16.53 -5.32 -15.33
C ILE A 232 -16.53 -4.11 -14.38
N LEU A 233 -16.21 -2.91 -14.91
CA LEU A 233 -16.20 -1.68 -14.13
C LEU A 233 -17.60 -1.35 -13.62
N HIS A 234 -18.59 -1.33 -14.53
CA HIS A 234 -19.97 -1.02 -14.18
C HIS A 234 -20.56 -2.04 -13.19
N LYS A 235 -20.38 -3.34 -13.44
CA LYS A 235 -20.94 -4.42 -12.62
C LYS A 235 -20.30 -4.48 -11.21
N HIS A 236 -18.98 -4.31 -11.11
CA HIS A 236 -18.23 -4.59 -9.89
C HIS A 236 -17.80 -3.33 -9.12
N LEU A 237 -17.62 -2.21 -9.79
CA LEU A 237 -17.21 -0.95 -9.17
C LEU A 237 -18.34 0.09 -9.13
N GLY A 238 -19.28 0.02 -10.08
CA GLY A 238 -20.42 0.95 -10.18
C GLY A 238 -20.04 2.28 -10.84
N VAL A 239 -19.03 2.25 -11.70
CA VAL A 239 -18.53 3.40 -12.47
C VAL A 239 -18.52 3.07 -13.93
#